data_a1badafeba08ef947bae5a925ad4c8d3
#
_entry.id   a1badafeba08ef947bae5a925ad4c8d3
#
_cell.length_a   1.000
_cell.length_b   1.000
_cell.length_c   1.000
_cell.angle_alpha   90.00
_cell.angle_beta   90.00
_cell.angle_gamma   90.00
#
_symmetry.space_group_name_H-M   'P 1'
#
loop_
_entity.id
_entity.type
_entity.pdbx_description
1 polymer ?
#
loop_
_entity_poly.entity_id
_entity_poly.type
_entity_poly.pdbx_seq_one_letter_code
_entity_poly.pdbx_strand_id
1 'polypeptide(L)'
;MITLGTDPELFLRDTRTGGVYSAVGLIGGTKDKPIPMEGMAEGFAIQEDNVMVEFNIPHASSGQRFARRVREGLLHINHVVRTTGLPLDLDIGACARLFTHEQLNNRQAQMFGCSPDFNAHQQGQPCPPIKPEALVEEAGAWRFSGGHVHLGYESAAPDFVAAALADVFLGLPSVSLDQQGVRRSLYGQAGRYRPTPYGIEYRSLSNFWIWDEQLSRQIGDRAYTLGTYLEGDAAELQRIYAEIPWHDVQDAINTENEEKAADLLTYLRTDLNLEV
;
A
#
# COMPACT_ATOMS: atom_id res chain seq x y z
N MET A 1 -3.07 8.00 -20.46
CA MET A 1 -3.02 9.15 -19.47
C MET A 1 -2.78 8.58 -18.06
N ILE A 2 -1.71 9.02 -17.40
CA ILE A 2 -1.31 8.50 -16.09
C ILE A 2 -2.22 9.01 -14.98
N THR A 3 -2.71 8.10 -14.15
CA THR A 3 -3.53 8.41 -12.97
C THR A 3 -3.01 7.68 -11.73
N LEU A 4 -3.10 8.35 -10.59
CA LEU A 4 -2.64 7.84 -9.29
C LEU A 4 -3.82 7.75 -8.33
N GLY A 5 -3.91 6.68 -7.56
CA GLY A 5 -4.89 6.47 -6.51
C GLY A 5 -4.29 5.71 -5.33
N THR A 6 -5.05 5.59 -4.26
CA THR A 6 -4.67 4.80 -3.08
C THR A 6 -5.89 4.50 -2.23
N ASP A 7 -5.81 3.41 -1.48
CA ASP A 7 -6.78 2.92 -0.50
C ASP A 7 -6.07 2.52 0.81
N PRO A 8 -5.43 3.48 1.52
CA PRO A 8 -4.64 3.13 2.70
C PRO A 8 -5.51 2.68 3.87
N GLU A 9 -5.01 1.69 4.57
CA GLU A 9 -5.61 1.06 5.74
C GLU A 9 -5.01 1.63 7.04
N LEU A 10 -5.85 1.89 8.04
CA LEU A 10 -5.50 2.59 9.26
C LEU A 10 -5.96 1.82 10.50
N PHE A 11 -5.06 1.62 11.46
CA PHE A 11 -5.43 1.15 12.79
C PHE A 11 -5.96 2.29 13.67
N LEU A 12 -6.84 1.94 14.61
CA LEU A 12 -7.31 2.81 15.66
C LEU A 12 -6.66 2.43 17.00
N ARG A 13 -6.47 3.43 17.85
CA ARG A 13 -5.91 3.29 19.19
C ARG A 13 -6.83 3.93 20.23
N ASP A 14 -7.11 3.23 21.35
CA ASP A 14 -7.76 3.82 22.52
C ASP A 14 -6.76 4.75 23.23
N THR A 15 -7.09 6.02 23.32
CA THR A 15 -6.21 7.06 23.90
C THR A 15 -6.01 6.93 25.40
N ARG A 16 -6.88 6.19 26.13
CA ARG A 16 -6.80 5.96 27.57
C ARG A 16 -5.86 4.82 27.91
N THR A 17 -5.87 3.76 27.09
CA THR A 17 -5.09 2.53 27.36
C THR A 17 -3.84 2.44 26.49
N GLY A 18 -3.80 3.16 25.37
CA GLY A 18 -2.79 3.02 24.32
C GLY A 18 -2.94 1.73 23.49
N GLY A 19 -3.92 0.89 23.81
CA GLY A 19 -4.17 -0.37 23.12
C GLY A 19 -4.83 -0.18 21.75
N VAL A 20 -4.63 -1.15 20.84
CA VAL A 20 -5.30 -1.17 19.55
C VAL A 20 -6.81 -1.35 19.73
N TYR A 21 -7.59 -0.72 18.84
CA TYR A 21 -9.04 -0.78 18.83
C TYR A 21 -9.56 -1.27 17.49
N SER A 22 -10.51 -2.19 17.47
CA SER A 22 -11.14 -2.70 16.25
C SER A 22 -12.13 -1.67 15.69
N ALA A 23 -12.03 -1.38 14.40
CA ALA A 23 -12.96 -0.48 13.71
C ALA A 23 -14.31 -1.15 13.39
N VAL A 24 -14.46 -2.44 13.63
CA VAL A 24 -15.67 -3.20 13.29
C VAL A 24 -16.92 -2.61 13.93
N GLY A 25 -17.88 -2.21 13.09
CA GLY A 25 -19.16 -1.61 13.49
C GLY A 25 -19.06 -0.16 13.97
N LEU A 26 -17.92 0.50 13.78
CA LEU A 26 -17.69 1.87 14.23
C LEU A 26 -17.95 2.90 13.14
N ILE A 27 -17.48 2.63 11.93
CA ILE A 27 -17.52 3.57 10.80
C ILE A 27 -18.59 3.16 9.79
N GLY A 28 -18.74 1.86 9.58
CA GLY A 28 -19.60 1.30 8.54
C GLY A 28 -18.93 1.33 7.16
N GLY A 29 -19.75 1.04 6.14
CA GLY A 29 -19.24 0.83 4.78
C GLY A 29 -18.57 -0.54 4.61
N THR A 30 -18.43 -0.94 3.37
CA THR A 30 -17.73 -2.19 2.98
C THR A 30 -17.03 -1.94 1.66
N LYS A 31 -16.13 -2.83 1.28
CA LYS A 31 -15.42 -2.77 -0.01
C LYS A 31 -16.37 -2.64 -1.21
N ASP A 32 -17.52 -3.31 -1.17
CA ASP A 32 -18.52 -3.26 -2.25
C ASP A 32 -19.44 -2.02 -2.16
N LYS A 33 -19.51 -1.41 -0.98
CA LYS A 33 -20.34 -0.23 -0.69
C LYS A 33 -19.62 0.72 0.26
N PRO A 34 -18.55 1.36 -0.20
CA PRO A 34 -17.88 2.38 0.61
C PRO A 34 -18.82 3.58 0.79
N ILE A 35 -18.69 4.28 1.91
CA ILE A 35 -19.51 5.45 2.23
C ILE A 35 -18.82 6.69 1.65
N PRO A 36 -19.47 7.46 0.76
CA PRO A 36 -18.91 8.72 0.30
C PRO A 36 -18.64 9.67 1.48
N MET A 37 -17.50 10.34 1.48
CA MET A 37 -17.15 11.31 2.50
C MET A 37 -17.96 12.60 2.29
N GLU A 38 -18.80 12.93 3.27
CA GLU A 38 -19.70 14.10 3.19
C GLU A 38 -18.91 15.41 3.06
N GLY A 39 -19.33 16.26 2.14
CA GLY A 39 -18.69 17.57 1.89
C GLY A 39 -17.37 17.49 1.10
N MET A 40 -16.92 16.30 0.70
CA MET A 40 -15.73 16.11 -0.14
C MET A 40 -16.08 15.90 -1.61
N ALA A 41 -15.08 15.99 -2.47
CA ALA A 41 -15.26 15.71 -3.90
C ALA A 41 -15.63 14.24 -4.14
N GLU A 42 -16.31 13.97 -5.25
CA GLU A 42 -16.63 12.61 -5.67
C GLU A 42 -15.36 11.75 -5.79
N GLY A 43 -15.44 10.51 -5.33
CA GLY A 43 -14.34 9.56 -5.28
C GLY A 43 -13.62 9.48 -3.93
N PHE A 44 -13.88 10.42 -2.99
CA PHE A 44 -13.52 10.19 -1.59
C PHE A 44 -14.56 9.31 -0.91
N ALA A 45 -14.10 8.21 -0.34
CA ALA A 45 -14.97 7.29 0.38
C ALA A 45 -14.24 6.64 1.55
N ILE A 46 -15.01 6.18 2.55
CA ILE A 46 -14.52 5.50 3.75
C ILE A 46 -15.23 4.17 3.92
N GLN A 47 -14.53 3.20 4.47
CA GLN A 47 -15.07 1.87 4.76
C GLN A 47 -14.34 1.20 5.92
N GLU A 48 -14.93 0.13 6.43
CA GLU A 48 -14.24 -0.80 7.30
C GLU A 48 -13.62 -1.93 6.45
N ASP A 49 -12.32 -2.16 6.59
CA ASP A 49 -11.67 -3.36 6.08
C ASP A 49 -11.09 -4.17 7.25
N ASN A 50 -11.65 -5.37 7.46
CA ASN A 50 -11.33 -6.23 8.60
C ASN A 50 -11.54 -5.46 9.92
N VAL A 51 -10.48 -5.13 10.65
CA VAL A 51 -10.47 -4.37 11.92
C VAL A 51 -10.00 -2.93 11.73
N MET A 52 -9.75 -2.52 10.51
CA MET A 52 -9.16 -1.22 10.15
C MET A 52 -10.20 -0.29 9.52
N VAL A 53 -9.85 0.98 9.49
CA VAL A 53 -10.50 1.99 8.66
C VAL A 53 -9.71 2.11 7.37
N GLU A 54 -10.39 2.07 6.24
CA GLU A 54 -9.81 2.26 4.92
C GLU A 54 -10.47 3.45 4.23
N PHE A 55 -9.72 4.18 3.42
CA PHE A 55 -10.29 5.25 2.63
C PHE A 55 -9.77 5.27 1.20
N ASN A 56 -10.63 5.69 0.30
CA ASN A 56 -10.31 5.89 -1.11
C ASN A 56 -10.19 7.38 -1.40
N ILE A 57 -9.30 7.72 -2.34
CA ILE A 57 -9.20 9.06 -2.89
C ILE A 57 -9.60 9.09 -4.37
N PRO A 58 -10.11 10.21 -4.91
CA PRO A 58 -10.23 10.37 -6.36
C PRO A 58 -8.87 10.23 -7.05
N HIS A 59 -8.86 9.79 -8.30
CA HIS A 59 -7.60 9.67 -9.04
C HIS A 59 -6.90 11.03 -9.23
N ALA A 60 -5.58 11.06 -9.01
CA ALA A 60 -4.73 12.24 -9.15
C ALA A 60 -3.88 12.15 -10.43
N SER A 61 -3.57 13.30 -11.03
CA SER A 61 -2.74 13.40 -12.25
C SER A 61 -1.34 13.97 -11.98
N SER A 62 -0.92 14.01 -10.71
CA SER A 62 0.43 14.42 -10.28
C SER A 62 0.66 14.02 -8.82
N GLY A 63 1.93 13.86 -8.41
CA GLY A 63 2.27 13.58 -7.01
C GLY A 63 1.82 14.66 -6.04
N GLN A 64 1.87 15.94 -6.43
CA GLN A 64 1.35 17.03 -5.60
C GLN A 64 -0.16 16.89 -5.34
N ARG A 65 -0.95 16.58 -6.38
CA ARG A 65 -2.40 16.38 -6.22
C ARG A 65 -2.70 15.12 -5.44
N PHE A 66 -1.92 14.06 -5.63
CA PHE A 66 -2.00 12.82 -4.87
C PHE A 66 -1.81 13.08 -3.38
N ALA A 67 -0.67 13.70 -2.97
CA ALA A 67 -0.39 14.03 -1.57
C ALA A 67 -1.48 14.87 -0.93
N ARG A 68 -1.96 15.91 -1.63
CA ARG A 68 -3.04 16.75 -1.12
C ARG A 68 -4.32 15.94 -0.85
N ARG A 69 -4.69 15.03 -1.75
CA ARG A 69 -5.89 14.18 -1.57
C ARG A 69 -5.74 13.19 -0.43
N VAL A 70 -4.55 12.60 -0.26
CA VAL A 70 -4.24 11.74 0.90
C VAL A 70 -4.44 12.53 2.20
N ARG A 71 -3.87 13.73 2.28
CA ARG A 71 -4.04 14.60 3.44
C ARG A 71 -5.50 14.98 3.71
N GLU A 72 -6.26 15.34 2.67
CA GLU A 72 -7.69 15.66 2.77
C GLU A 72 -8.47 14.46 3.33
N GLY A 73 -8.22 13.25 2.82
CA GLY A 73 -8.83 12.01 3.32
C GLY A 73 -8.49 11.74 4.79
N LEU A 74 -7.21 11.84 5.17
CA LEU A 74 -6.77 11.65 6.56
C LEU A 74 -7.43 12.63 7.54
N LEU A 75 -7.55 13.91 7.16
CA LEU A 75 -8.22 14.91 7.99
C LEU A 75 -9.69 14.59 8.20
N HIS A 76 -10.37 14.14 7.15
CA HIS A 76 -11.77 13.73 7.24
C HIS A 76 -11.95 12.50 8.14
N ILE A 77 -11.11 11.45 7.97
CA ILE A 77 -11.17 10.27 8.82
C ILE A 77 -10.91 10.59 10.29
N ASN A 78 -9.88 11.40 10.55
CA ASN A 78 -9.61 11.85 11.91
C ASN A 78 -10.82 12.59 12.53
N HIS A 79 -11.54 13.37 11.73
CA HIS A 79 -12.80 14.00 12.16
C HIS A 79 -13.87 12.94 12.44
N VAL A 80 -14.10 11.99 11.54
CA VAL A 80 -15.10 10.91 11.71
C VAL A 80 -14.81 10.09 12.97
N VAL A 81 -13.57 9.67 13.19
CA VAL A 81 -13.16 8.92 14.39
C VAL A 81 -13.47 9.70 15.66
N ARG A 82 -13.19 11.00 15.70
CA ARG A 82 -13.46 11.84 16.88
C ARG A 82 -14.96 12.07 17.11
N THR A 83 -15.78 12.07 16.07
CA THR A 83 -17.25 12.23 16.20
C THR A 83 -17.95 10.98 16.72
N THR A 84 -17.28 9.83 16.79
CA THR A 84 -17.83 8.61 17.43
C THR A 84 -18.13 8.81 18.92
N GLY A 85 -17.53 9.80 19.56
CA GLY A 85 -17.63 10.03 21.01
C GLY A 85 -16.80 9.05 21.85
N LEU A 86 -16.07 8.14 21.22
CA LEU A 86 -15.15 7.24 21.87
C LEU A 86 -13.75 7.88 21.98
N PRO A 87 -12.96 7.51 22.99
CA PRO A 87 -11.61 8.03 23.18
C PRO A 87 -10.63 7.36 22.22
N LEU A 88 -10.79 7.60 20.92
CA LEU A 88 -10.03 6.98 19.84
C LEU A 88 -9.24 8.02 19.06
N ASP A 89 -8.05 7.61 18.63
CA ASP A 89 -7.21 8.29 17.63
C ASP A 89 -6.76 7.30 16.55
N LEU A 90 -6.28 7.83 15.42
CA LEU A 90 -5.56 7.05 14.43
C LEU A 90 -4.22 6.58 15.02
N ASP A 91 -3.87 5.31 14.78
CA ASP A 91 -2.60 4.74 15.25
C ASP A 91 -1.50 5.00 14.22
N ILE A 92 -0.88 6.19 14.34
CA ILE A 92 0.07 6.72 13.37
C ILE A 92 1.31 5.84 13.25
N GLY A 93 1.70 5.52 12.00
CA GLY A 93 2.91 4.75 11.69
C GLY A 93 2.81 3.25 11.99
N ALA A 94 1.63 2.77 12.38
CA ALA A 94 1.45 1.35 12.65
C ALA A 94 1.10 0.57 11.38
N CYS A 95 2.01 -0.31 10.95
CA CYS A 95 1.74 -1.23 9.83
C CYS A 95 1.39 -2.66 10.27
N ALA A 96 1.54 -2.97 11.57
CA ALA A 96 1.19 -4.26 12.15
C ALA A 96 0.70 -4.08 13.59
N ARG A 97 -0.36 -4.80 13.98
CA ARG A 97 -0.90 -4.82 15.34
C ARG A 97 -1.41 -6.20 15.70
N LEU A 98 -1.17 -6.57 16.95
CA LEU A 98 -1.72 -7.80 17.56
C LEU A 98 -3.06 -7.47 18.21
N PHE A 99 -4.11 -8.10 17.73
CA PHE A 99 -5.47 -8.02 18.27
C PHE A 99 -5.74 -9.23 19.16
N THR A 100 -6.45 -9.01 20.29
CA THR A 100 -6.87 -10.11 21.15
C THR A 100 -7.91 -11.01 20.48
N HIS A 101 -8.04 -12.24 20.93
CA HIS A 101 -9.09 -13.16 20.44
C HIS A 101 -10.49 -12.59 20.61
N GLU A 102 -10.73 -11.83 21.70
CA GLU A 102 -12.02 -11.17 21.95
C GLU A 102 -12.34 -10.11 20.88
N GLN A 103 -11.37 -9.25 20.54
CA GLN A 103 -11.52 -8.23 19.48
C GLN A 103 -11.74 -8.85 18.10
N LEU A 104 -11.23 -10.06 17.88
CA LEU A 104 -11.37 -10.81 16.65
C LEU A 104 -12.59 -11.74 16.60
N ASN A 105 -13.37 -11.81 17.69
CA ASN A 105 -14.58 -12.65 17.76
C ASN A 105 -15.75 -12.02 16.99
N ASN A 106 -15.51 -11.70 15.72
CA ASN A 106 -16.47 -11.14 14.78
C ASN A 106 -16.17 -11.68 13.38
N ARG A 107 -17.20 -11.98 12.58
CA ARG A 107 -17.05 -12.53 11.24
C ARG A 107 -16.20 -11.63 10.33
N GLN A 108 -16.41 -10.31 10.36
CA GLN A 108 -15.64 -9.34 9.59
C GLN A 108 -14.16 -9.38 9.97
N ALA A 109 -13.86 -9.36 11.27
CA ALA A 109 -12.49 -9.41 11.79
C ALA A 109 -11.75 -10.72 11.45
N GLN A 110 -12.46 -11.80 11.15
CA GLN A 110 -11.91 -13.11 10.76
C GLN A 110 -11.74 -13.26 9.25
N MET A 111 -12.35 -12.38 8.45
CA MET A 111 -12.18 -12.38 7.00
C MET A 111 -10.85 -11.70 6.66
N PHE A 112 -9.89 -12.47 6.19
CA PHE A 112 -8.71 -11.90 5.56
C PHE A 112 -9.10 -11.40 4.18
N GLY A 113 -8.84 -10.14 3.88
CA GLY A 113 -9.20 -9.47 2.64
C GLY A 113 -8.45 -10.01 1.42
N CYS A 114 -8.52 -11.29 1.21
CA CYS A 114 -7.84 -12.02 0.15
C CYS A 114 -8.66 -12.00 -1.14
N SER A 115 -8.68 -10.87 -1.81
CA SER A 115 -8.76 -10.92 -3.27
C SER A 115 -7.46 -11.54 -3.78
N PRO A 116 -7.45 -12.28 -4.91
CA PRO A 116 -6.23 -12.89 -5.37
C PRO A 116 -5.13 -11.83 -5.50
N ASP A 117 -4.03 -12.07 -4.80
CA ASP A 117 -2.80 -11.32 -4.88
C ASP A 117 -1.90 -12.01 -5.89
N PHE A 118 -1.14 -11.25 -6.66
CA PHE A 118 -0.25 -11.76 -7.69
C PHE A 118 1.19 -11.37 -7.38
N ASN A 119 2.14 -12.17 -7.87
CA ASN A 119 3.57 -11.88 -7.75
C ASN A 119 4.18 -11.58 -9.12
N ALA A 120 4.72 -10.38 -9.27
CA ALA A 120 5.36 -9.91 -10.49
C ALA A 120 6.57 -10.77 -10.89
N HIS A 121 7.38 -11.18 -9.93
CA HIS A 121 8.58 -11.97 -10.15
C HIS A 121 8.32 -13.47 -10.44
N GLN A 122 7.04 -13.86 -10.33
CA GLN A 122 6.54 -15.16 -10.77
C GLN A 122 5.66 -15.01 -12.02
N GLN A 123 5.95 -14.01 -12.86
CA GLN A 123 5.22 -13.73 -14.11
C GLN A 123 3.71 -13.55 -13.89
N GLY A 124 3.34 -12.91 -12.79
CA GLY A 124 1.95 -12.64 -12.46
C GLY A 124 1.17 -13.88 -12.02
N GLN A 125 1.81 -14.90 -11.49
CA GLN A 125 1.10 -16.01 -10.88
C GLN A 125 0.40 -15.57 -9.60
N PRO A 126 -0.80 -16.12 -9.31
CA PRO A 126 -1.48 -15.86 -8.05
C PRO A 126 -0.62 -16.31 -6.86
N CYS A 127 -0.56 -15.46 -5.84
CA CYS A 127 0.08 -15.84 -4.59
C CYS A 127 -0.78 -16.86 -3.84
N PRO A 128 -0.16 -17.84 -3.16
CA PRO A 128 -0.91 -18.70 -2.25
C PRO A 128 -1.53 -17.83 -1.14
N PRO A 129 -2.76 -18.15 -0.71
CA PRO A 129 -3.39 -17.43 0.39
C PRO A 129 -2.56 -17.59 1.67
N ILE A 130 -2.45 -16.49 2.43
CA ILE A 130 -1.80 -16.52 3.74
C ILE A 130 -2.64 -17.38 4.66
N LYS A 131 -2.01 -18.39 5.25
CA LYS A 131 -2.70 -19.30 6.17
C LYS A 131 -2.97 -18.56 7.49
N PRO A 132 -4.18 -18.67 8.07
CA PRO A 132 -4.52 -18.04 9.33
C PRO A 132 -3.53 -18.37 10.46
N GLU A 133 -2.98 -19.59 10.47
CA GLU A 133 -2.02 -20.05 11.48
C GLU A 133 -0.72 -19.24 11.49
N ALA A 134 -0.33 -18.67 10.35
CA ALA A 134 0.85 -17.80 10.24
C ALA A 134 0.66 -16.44 10.95
N LEU A 135 -0.58 -16.10 11.32
CA LEU A 135 -0.95 -14.83 11.94
C LEU A 135 -1.28 -14.95 13.41
N VAL A 136 -1.40 -16.18 13.94
CA VAL A 136 -1.87 -16.43 15.30
C VAL A 136 -0.69 -16.53 16.28
N GLU A 137 -0.83 -15.83 17.39
CA GLU A 137 0.00 -15.96 18.59
C GLU A 137 -0.85 -16.34 19.81
N GLU A 138 -0.21 -16.67 20.94
CA GLU A 138 -0.90 -17.03 22.19
C GLU A 138 -1.89 -15.95 22.64
N ALA A 139 -1.53 -14.68 22.50
CA ALA A 139 -2.35 -13.53 22.94
C ALA A 139 -3.43 -13.10 21.92
N GLY A 140 -3.38 -13.59 20.67
CA GLY A 140 -4.30 -13.16 19.62
C GLY A 140 -3.79 -13.42 18.22
N ALA A 141 -4.09 -12.51 17.28
CA ALA A 141 -3.60 -12.63 15.92
C ALA A 141 -3.20 -11.28 15.32
N TRP A 142 -2.15 -11.31 14.49
CA TRP A 142 -1.66 -10.16 13.77
C TRP A 142 -2.66 -9.68 12.71
N ARG A 143 -2.74 -8.35 12.57
CA ARG A 143 -3.35 -7.67 11.44
C ARG A 143 -2.35 -6.67 10.88
N PHE A 144 -2.39 -6.48 9.56
CA PHE A 144 -1.43 -5.66 8.83
C PHE A 144 -2.18 -4.63 8.01
N SER A 145 -1.65 -3.40 8.00
CA SER A 145 -2.18 -2.32 7.19
C SER A 145 -1.32 -2.11 5.94
N GLY A 146 -1.98 -1.80 4.83
CA GLY A 146 -1.37 -1.45 3.56
C GLY A 146 -1.44 0.04 3.27
N GLY A 147 -0.49 0.50 2.44
CA GLY A 147 -0.54 1.80 1.79
C GLY A 147 -0.41 1.59 0.29
N HIS A 148 -1.42 0.92 -0.28
CA HIS A 148 -1.41 0.51 -1.66
C HIS A 148 -1.39 1.70 -2.61
N VAL A 149 -0.62 1.61 -3.69
CA VAL A 149 -0.54 2.65 -4.72
C VAL A 149 -1.18 2.13 -5.99
N HIS A 150 -2.23 2.81 -6.44
CA HIS A 150 -2.90 2.52 -7.70
C HIS A 150 -2.27 3.35 -8.80
N LEU A 151 -1.85 2.70 -9.86
CA LEU A 151 -1.29 3.32 -11.05
C LEU A 151 -2.14 2.97 -12.26
N GLY A 152 -2.79 3.98 -12.82
CA GLY A 152 -3.48 3.87 -14.11
C GLY A 152 -2.58 4.36 -15.24
N TYR A 153 -2.47 3.57 -16.30
CA TYR A 153 -1.61 3.85 -17.47
C TYR A 153 -2.12 3.11 -18.71
N GLU A 154 -1.64 3.53 -19.87
CA GLU A 154 -1.90 2.87 -21.16
C GLU A 154 -0.59 2.27 -21.68
N SER A 155 -0.45 0.95 -21.62
CA SER A 155 0.74 0.25 -22.09
C SER A 155 0.38 -1.15 -22.62
N ALA A 156 1.18 -1.63 -23.58
CA ALA A 156 1.11 -3.02 -24.03
C ALA A 156 1.92 -3.98 -23.15
N ALA A 157 2.68 -3.45 -22.19
CA ALA A 157 3.44 -4.27 -21.26
C ALA A 157 2.50 -5.05 -20.33
N PRO A 158 2.81 -6.32 -20.02
CA PRO A 158 2.04 -7.08 -19.04
C PRO A 158 2.06 -6.43 -17.65
N ASP A 159 0.98 -6.55 -16.89
CA ASP A 159 0.84 -5.95 -15.55
C ASP A 159 1.96 -6.35 -14.59
N PHE A 160 2.47 -7.59 -14.71
CA PHE A 160 3.60 -8.03 -13.87
C PHE A 160 4.89 -7.25 -14.16
N VAL A 161 5.09 -6.73 -15.38
CA VAL A 161 6.24 -5.86 -15.71
C VAL A 161 6.10 -4.53 -14.98
N ALA A 162 4.91 -3.93 -15.02
CA ALA A 162 4.63 -2.69 -14.30
C ALA A 162 4.81 -2.86 -12.79
N ALA A 163 4.33 -3.97 -12.24
CA ALA A 163 4.45 -4.28 -10.81
C ALA A 163 5.90 -4.57 -10.37
N ALA A 164 6.70 -5.25 -11.21
CA ALA A 164 8.13 -5.43 -10.96
C ALA A 164 8.88 -4.09 -11.00
N LEU A 165 8.58 -3.23 -11.97
CA LEU A 165 9.15 -1.88 -12.01
C LEU A 165 8.69 -1.03 -10.82
N ALA A 166 7.50 -1.24 -10.27
CA ALA A 166 7.08 -0.57 -9.03
C ALA A 166 7.97 -0.94 -7.84
N ASP A 167 8.57 -2.14 -7.79
CA ASP A 167 9.60 -2.45 -6.80
C ASP A 167 10.83 -1.55 -6.94
N VAL A 168 11.19 -1.18 -8.16
CA VAL A 168 12.33 -0.28 -8.44
C VAL A 168 12.03 1.17 -8.07
N PHE A 169 10.86 1.67 -8.47
CA PHE A 169 10.48 3.08 -8.25
C PHE A 169 9.92 3.37 -6.85
N LEU A 170 9.29 2.39 -6.21
CA LEU A 170 8.60 2.55 -4.93
C LEU A 170 9.16 1.64 -3.85
N GLY A 171 9.36 0.36 -4.14
CA GLY A 171 9.81 -0.66 -3.20
C GLY A 171 11.22 -0.41 -2.68
N LEU A 172 12.24 -0.37 -3.53
CA LEU A 172 13.63 -0.10 -3.14
C LEU A 172 13.81 1.21 -2.38
N PRO A 173 13.26 2.35 -2.88
CA PRO A 173 13.39 3.60 -2.13
C PRO A 173 12.70 3.61 -0.76
N SER A 174 11.75 2.69 -0.53
CA SER A 174 11.04 2.59 0.74
C SER A 174 11.79 1.79 1.81
N VAL A 175 12.77 0.97 1.45
CA VAL A 175 13.43 0.02 2.36
C VAL A 175 13.96 0.68 3.62
N SER A 176 14.58 1.86 3.51
CA SER A 176 15.09 2.62 4.66
C SER A 176 14.02 3.38 5.48
N LEU A 177 12.80 3.46 4.97
CA LEU A 177 11.72 4.27 5.56
C LEU A 177 10.58 3.41 6.10
N ASP A 178 10.38 2.22 5.53
CA ASP A 178 9.24 1.33 5.74
C ASP A 178 9.68 0.06 6.48
N GLN A 179 9.87 0.17 7.77
CA GLN A 179 10.25 -0.94 8.66
C GLN A 179 9.02 -1.82 8.93
N GLN A 180 8.74 -2.77 8.05
CA GLN A 180 7.52 -3.58 8.09
C GLN A 180 7.61 -4.81 8.99
N GLY A 181 8.82 -5.32 9.23
CA GLY A 181 9.03 -6.52 10.05
C GLY A 181 8.23 -7.73 9.56
N VAL A 182 7.34 -8.25 10.42
CA VAL A 182 6.51 -9.44 10.08
C VAL A 182 5.64 -9.22 8.84
N ARG A 183 5.14 -8.01 8.60
CA ARG A 183 4.35 -7.72 7.40
C ARG A 183 5.16 -7.98 6.12
N ARG A 184 6.47 -7.64 6.12
CA ARG A 184 7.34 -7.84 4.96
C ARG A 184 7.41 -9.29 4.51
N SER A 185 7.42 -10.23 5.44
CA SER A 185 7.46 -11.66 5.11
C SER A 185 6.13 -12.23 4.59
N LEU A 186 5.02 -11.50 4.74
CA LEU A 186 3.67 -11.97 4.41
C LEU A 186 3.03 -11.15 3.29
N TYR A 187 2.69 -9.88 3.56
CA TYR A 187 1.96 -9.01 2.64
C TYR A 187 2.86 -8.02 1.90
N GLY A 188 3.98 -7.62 2.51
CA GLY A 188 4.88 -6.58 2.01
C GLY A 188 6.01 -7.07 1.11
N GLN A 189 5.98 -8.32 0.65
CA GLN A 189 7.00 -8.88 -0.24
C GLN A 189 7.10 -8.11 -1.56
N ALA A 190 8.29 -8.11 -2.15
CA ALA A 190 8.51 -7.56 -3.48
C ALA A 190 7.56 -8.18 -4.52
N GLY A 191 7.12 -7.35 -5.46
CA GLY A 191 6.28 -7.77 -6.57
C GLY A 191 4.83 -8.06 -6.22
N ARG A 192 4.36 -7.75 -5.01
CA ARG A 192 2.95 -7.94 -4.65
C ARG A 192 2.08 -6.90 -5.34
N TYR A 193 1.09 -7.35 -6.11
CA TYR A 193 0.19 -6.47 -6.84
C TYR A 193 -1.17 -7.14 -7.13
N ARG A 194 -2.12 -6.32 -7.55
CA ARG A 194 -3.41 -6.73 -8.11
C ARG A 194 -3.63 -6.04 -9.45
N PRO A 195 -4.00 -6.76 -10.53
CA PRO A 195 -4.47 -6.16 -11.77
C PRO A 195 -5.76 -5.38 -11.53
N THR A 196 -5.89 -4.23 -12.20
CA THR A 196 -7.11 -3.42 -12.18
C THR A 196 -7.54 -3.11 -13.62
N PRO A 197 -8.79 -2.70 -13.87
CA PRO A 197 -9.23 -2.32 -15.21
C PRO A 197 -8.47 -1.14 -15.84
N TYR A 198 -7.74 -0.38 -15.02
CA TYR A 198 -7.00 0.83 -15.45
C TYR A 198 -5.47 0.67 -15.35
N GLY A 199 -4.96 -0.46 -14.87
CA GLY A 199 -3.54 -0.71 -14.66
C GLY A 199 -3.29 -1.64 -13.47
N ILE A 200 -2.54 -1.22 -12.46
CA ILE A 200 -2.19 -2.04 -11.30
C ILE A 200 -2.46 -1.32 -9.97
N GLU A 201 -2.66 -2.13 -8.93
CA GLU A 201 -2.56 -1.77 -7.52
C GLU A 201 -1.27 -2.41 -6.97
N TYR A 202 -0.25 -1.60 -6.68
CA TYR A 202 0.99 -2.05 -6.05
C TYR A 202 0.81 -2.15 -4.54
N ARG A 203 1.10 -3.33 -3.95
CA ARG A 203 0.68 -3.70 -2.60
C ARG A 203 1.82 -3.90 -1.59
N SER A 204 3.07 -3.82 -2.02
CA SER A 204 4.22 -4.10 -1.15
C SER A 204 4.43 -3.06 -0.06
N LEU A 205 4.00 -1.81 -0.27
CA LEU A 205 4.17 -0.73 0.71
C LEU A 205 3.21 -0.86 1.89
N SER A 206 3.68 -0.52 3.10
CA SER A 206 2.81 -0.21 4.23
C SER A 206 2.26 1.21 4.14
N ASN A 207 1.48 1.62 5.13
CA ASN A 207 0.92 2.97 5.20
C ASN A 207 1.91 4.03 5.76
N PHE A 208 3.21 3.76 5.81
CA PHE A 208 4.23 4.64 6.42
C PHE A 208 4.25 6.06 5.85
N TRP A 209 3.97 6.19 4.57
CA TRP A 209 4.13 7.41 3.78
C TRP A 209 2.92 8.37 3.87
N ILE A 210 1.75 7.88 4.28
CA ILE A 210 0.52 8.69 4.28
C ILE A 210 0.52 9.79 5.36
N TRP A 211 1.34 9.63 6.40
CA TRP A 211 1.38 10.50 7.57
C TRP A 211 2.20 11.79 7.36
N ASP A 212 2.99 11.83 6.29
CA ASP A 212 3.82 12.96 5.91
C ASP A 212 3.50 13.40 4.47
N GLU A 213 3.19 14.68 4.28
CA GLU A 213 2.79 15.21 2.97
C GLU A 213 3.95 15.17 1.96
N GLN A 214 5.20 15.32 2.43
CA GLN A 214 6.37 15.25 1.56
C GLN A 214 6.62 13.81 1.10
N LEU A 215 6.50 12.82 2.00
CA LEU A 215 6.59 11.40 1.64
C LEU A 215 5.46 11.00 0.70
N SER A 216 4.22 11.40 0.99
CA SER A 216 3.08 11.18 0.09
C SER A 216 3.33 11.74 -1.30
N ARG A 217 3.92 12.95 -1.37
CA ARG A 217 4.29 13.56 -2.66
C ARG A 217 5.38 12.78 -3.37
N GLN A 218 6.44 12.36 -2.66
CA GLN A 218 7.53 11.58 -3.25
C GLN A 218 7.04 10.24 -3.81
N ILE A 219 6.17 9.52 -3.08
CA ILE A 219 5.53 8.29 -3.57
C ILE A 219 4.71 8.59 -4.83
N GLY A 220 3.90 9.65 -4.82
CA GLY A 220 3.12 10.05 -5.98
C GLY A 220 3.97 10.47 -7.19
N ASP A 221 5.05 11.24 -6.98
CA ASP A 221 5.95 11.67 -8.05
C ASP A 221 6.66 10.45 -8.67
N ARG A 222 7.18 9.52 -7.86
CA ARG A 222 7.81 8.28 -8.34
C ARG A 222 6.83 7.35 -9.08
N ALA A 223 5.62 7.19 -8.58
CA ALA A 223 4.58 6.42 -9.24
C ALA A 223 4.20 7.07 -10.60
N TYR A 224 4.14 8.40 -10.66
CA TYR A 224 3.90 9.12 -11.90
C TYR A 224 5.06 8.92 -12.91
N THR A 225 6.31 9.01 -12.44
CA THR A 225 7.51 8.74 -13.25
C THR A 225 7.48 7.31 -13.79
N LEU A 226 7.17 6.30 -12.97
CA LEU A 226 6.97 4.93 -13.45
C LEU A 226 5.92 4.88 -14.58
N GLY A 227 4.79 5.57 -14.41
CA GLY A 227 3.76 5.66 -15.45
C GLY A 227 4.31 6.22 -16.77
N THR A 228 5.24 7.21 -16.74
CA THR A 228 5.85 7.76 -17.95
C THR A 228 6.73 6.74 -18.66
N TYR A 229 7.47 5.90 -17.93
CA TYR A 229 8.23 4.80 -18.53
C TYR A 229 7.32 3.74 -19.15
N LEU A 230 6.19 3.41 -18.51
CA LEU A 230 5.23 2.41 -19.00
C LEU A 230 4.49 2.88 -20.27
N GLU A 231 4.17 4.18 -20.38
CA GLU A 231 3.56 4.79 -21.58
C GLU A 231 4.60 5.19 -22.66
N GLY A 232 5.91 5.03 -22.35
CA GLY A 232 7.02 5.42 -23.23
C GLY A 232 7.33 4.39 -24.32
N ASP A 233 8.58 4.42 -24.80
CA ASP A 233 9.04 3.50 -25.84
C ASP A 233 9.13 2.06 -25.33
N ALA A 234 8.44 1.14 -26.01
CA ALA A 234 8.35 -0.27 -25.59
C ALA A 234 9.69 -1.01 -25.69
N ALA A 235 10.55 -0.65 -26.65
CA ALA A 235 11.87 -1.28 -26.80
C ALA A 235 12.82 -0.82 -25.68
N GLU A 236 12.75 0.46 -25.32
CA GLU A 236 13.50 1.01 -24.19
C GLU A 236 13.02 0.40 -22.87
N LEU A 237 11.72 0.28 -22.65
CA LEU A 237 11.16 -0.38 -21.47
C LEU A 237 11.63 -1.82 -21.37
N GLN A 238 11.65 -2.57 -22.48
CA GLN A 238 12.13 -3.94 -22.51
C GLN A 238 13.63 -4.03 -22.21
N ARG A 239 14.44 -3.11 -22.73
CA ARG A 239 15.87 -3.00 -22.44
C ARG A 239 16.12 -2.78 -20.96
N ILE A 240 15.47 -1.77 -20.38
CA ILE A 240 15.55 -1.47 -18.93
C ILE A 240 15.17 -2.70 -18.11
N TYR A 241 14.04 -3.32 -18.40
CA TYR A 241 13.57 -4.50 -17.67
C TYR A 241 14.57 -5.67 -17.71
N ALA A 242 15.25 -5.87 -18.85
CA ALA A 242 16.23 -6.95 -19.01
C ALA A 242 17.54 -6.71 -18.24
N GLU A 243 17.91 -5.46 -17.99
CA GLU A 243 19.17 -5.09 -17.34
C GLU A 243 19.05 -5.00 -15.79
N ILE A 244 17.82 -4.95 -15.25
CA ILE A 244 17.60 -4.88 -13.80
C ILE A 244 17.94 -6.23 -13.13
N PRO A 245 18.76 -6.23 -12.05
CA PRO A 245 19.09 -7.44 -11.29
C PRO A 245 17.95 -7.85 -10.35
N TRP A 246 16.89 -8.43 -10.89
CA TRP A 246 15.63 -8.72 -10.20
C TRP A 246 15.78 -9.54 -8.92
N HIS A 247 16.71 -10.48 -8.88
CA HIS A 247 16.98 -11.27 -7.68
C HIS A 247 17.45 -10.37 -6.53
N ASP A 248 18.34 -9.42 -6.82
CA ASP A 248 18.89 -8.52 -5.81
C ASP A 248 17.87 -7.47 -5.38
N VAL A 249 17.00 -7.00 -6.29
CA VAL A 249 15.86 -6.12 -5.98
C VAL A 249 14.91 -6.80 -4.99
N GLN A 250 14.51 -8.04 -5.28
CA GLN A 250 13.64 -8.82 -4.40
C GLN A 250 14.29 -9.08 -3.03
N ASP A 251 15.57 -9.45 -3.02
CA ASP A 251 16.29 -9.73 -1.79
C ASP A 251 16.40 -8.47 -0.92
N ALA A 252 16.79 -7.33 -1.50
CA ALA A 252 16.90 -6.08 -0.77
C ALA A 252 15.56 -5.67 -0.12
N ILE A 253 14.45 -5.79 -0.86
CA ILE A 253 13.12 -5.46 -0.35
C ILE A 253 12.69 -6.47 0.72
N ASN A 254 12.76 -7.77 0.43
CA ASN A 254 12.22 -8.83 1.28
C ASN A 254 12.99 -9.00 2.60
N THR A 255 14.28 -8.66 2.61
CA THR A 255 15.14 -8.73 3.81
C THR A 255 15.32 -7.38 4.50
N GLU A 256 14.69 -6.32 3.97
CA GLU A 256 14.85 -4.94 4.47
C GLU A 256 16.32 -4.49 4.53
N ASN A 257 17.11 -4.91 3.52
CA ASN A 257 18.53 -4.61 3.45
C ASN A 257 18.78 -3.22 2.87
N GLU A 258 18.97 -2.22 3.75
CA GLU A 258 19.15 -0.81 3.38
C GLU A 258 20.42 -0.57 2.56
N GLU A 259 21.53 -1.23 2.88
CA GLU A 259 22.81 -1.09 2.15
C GLU A 259 22.64 -1.58 0.71
N LYS A 260 22.10 -2.79 0.54
CA LYS A 260 21.84 -3.38 -0.78
C LYS A 260 20.86 -2.54 -1.60
N ALA A 261 19.82 -2.01 -0.95
CA ALA A 261 18.86 -1.12 -1.62
C ALA A 261 19.52 0.18 -2.09
N ALA A 262 20.40 0.79 -1.29
CA ALA A 262 21.13 2.00 -1.66
C ALA A 262 22.10 1.77 -2.83
N ASP A 263 22.81 0.66 -2.83
CA ASP A 263 23.72 0.26 -3.92
C ASP A 263 22.94 0.04 -5.23
N LEU A 264 21.81 -0.68 -5.16
CA LEU A 264 20.94 -0.88 -6.31
C LEU A 264 20.38 0.43 -6.85
N LEU A 265 19.90 1.32 -5.99
CA LEU A 265 19.41 2.64 -6.41
C LEU A 265 20.51 3.47 -7.09
N THR A 266 21.75 3.37 -6.61
CA THR A 266 22.90 4.02 -7.25
C THR A 266 23.14 3.45 -8.64
N TYR A 267 23.22 2.12 -8.79
CA TYR A 267 23.35 1.45 -10.08
C TYR A 267 22.23 1.85 -11.05
N LEU A 268 20.97 1.81 -10.61
CA LEU A 268 19.82 2.16 -11.44
C LEU A 268 19.88 3.61 -11.97
N ARG A 269 20.37 4.54 -11.15
CA ARG A 269 20.53 5.95 -11.54
C ARG A 269 21.73 6.18 -12.48
N THR A 270 22.89 5.57 -12.17
CA THR A 270 24.14 5.87 -12.88
C THR A 270 24.31 5.06 -14.16
N ASP A 271 23.98 3.78 -14.12
CA ASP A 271 24.24 2.84 -15.20
C ASP A 271 23.02 2.66 -16.13
N LEU A 272 21.81 2.68 -15.56
CA LEU A 272 20.57 2.58 -16.33
C LEU A 272 19.89 3.93 -16.59
N ASN A 273 20.39 5.01 -15.99
CA ASN A 273 19.87 6.37 -16.14
C ASN A 273 18.37 6.46 -15.77
N LEU A 274 17.94 5.75 -14.72
CA LEU A 274 16.56 5.79 -14.24
C LEU A 274 16.35 6.91 -13.21
N GLU A 275 15.21 7.56 -13.28
CA GLU A 275 14.77 8.60 -12.33
C GLU A 275 14.07 7.96 -11.09
N VAL A 276 14.83 7.19 -10.29
CA VAL A 276 14.31 6.42 -9.13
C VAL A 276 14.66 7.04 -7.79
#